data_adb525f489df7e63c9988b03b940d55f
#
_entry.id   adb525f489df7e63c9988b03b940d55f
#
_cell.length_a   1.000
_cell.length_b   1.000
_cell.length_c   1.000
_cell.angle_alpha   90.00
_cell.angle_beta   90.00
_cell.angle_gamma   90.00
#
_symmetry.space_group_name_H-M   'P 1'
#
loop_
_entity.id
_entity.type
_entity.pdbx_description
1 polymer ?
#
loop_
_entity_poly.entity_id
_entity_poly.type
_entity_poly.pdbx_seq_one_letter_code
_entity_poly.pdbx_strand_id
1 'polypeptide(L)'
;MSREQQAVETAKKAFLTGRSKPLEYRIAQLKSLQRFIVERQKDINAALKKDLNKSELGTPLYETLGLEGEILLAVNKLAEWAAPRPVEKNLLTLSDQVFIQPEPLGVVLIIGAWNYPWAVTIQPLIGAIAAGNAAVVKPSEVSAHTSKVMEELLPLYLDKEMYPVVTGGVPETQELLRQRFDHIFYTGNSTVGKLVMEAASRHLTPVTLELGGKSPCYIDKDCDLSIACRRITWGKFTNCGQTCIAPDYILCEPSIQDRVIEEIRKSIKEFYTEDPKTCEDYSRIINQRHFKRVMAMMADSTTAVGGDHDESQCYIAPTVLRDVKPDAKVMQEEIFGPLLPILTVSGVDEAIRFINDREKPLALYVFSPDNKLIKRVIAETSSGGVLANDCLVHYSVSALPFGGVGNSGMGCYHGKHSFDQLSHLRGCLIKSLGMEGVNNMRYPPHTAKKLDWARFFILKQVDLGRVGRLALFSLLIVIAAAVLQRYLQ
;
A
#
# COMPACT_ATOMS: atom_id res chain seq x y z
N MET A 1 17.90 24.79 17.75
CA MET A 1 17.50 23.61 16.94
C MET A 1 16.25 23.04 17.58
N SER A 2 15.16 22.90 16.82
CA SER A 2 13.93 22.27 17.34
C SER A 2 14.15 20.77 17.60
N ARG A 3 13.21 20.12 18.32
CA ARG A 3 13.22 18.66 18.54
C ARG A 3 13.18 17.91 17.20
N GLU A 4 12.40 18.39 16.27
CA GLU A 4 12.22 17.83 14.92
C GLU A 4 13.52 17.91 14.13
N GLN A 5 14.19 19.07 14.13
CA GLN A 5 15.50 19.25 13.48
C GLN A 5 16.55 18.33 14.11
N GLN A 6 16.56 18.21 15.44
CA GLN A 6 17.51 17.32 16.13
C GLN A 6 17.27 15.86 15.76
N ALA A 7 16.02 15.41 15.68
CA ALA A 7 15.69 14.05 15.27
C ALA A 7 16.19 13.74 13.85
N VAL A 8 15.96 14.66 12.89
CA VAL A 8 16.42 14.52 11.51
C VAL A 8 17.94 14.49 11.42
N GLU A 9 18.64 15.41 12.10
CA GLU A 9 20.11 15.45 12.10
C GLU A 9 20.72 14.21 12.78
N THR A 10 20.10 13.70 13.84
CA THR A 10 20.52 12.45 14.49
C THR A 10 20.38 11.26 13.53
N ALA A 11 19.21 11.11 12.87
CA ALA A 11 18.98 10.06 11.90
C ALA A 11 19.96 10.13 10.71
N LYS A 12 20.26 11.34 10.24
CA LYS A 12 21.20 11.58 9.16
C LYS A 12 22.64 11.20 9.53
N LYS A 13 23.08 11.60 10.71
CA LYS A 13 24.42 11.23 11.23
C LYS A 13 24.51 9.72 11.40
N ALA A 14 23.48 9.08 11.97
CA ALA A 14 23.44 7.64 12.16
C ALA A 14 23.49 6.89 10.82
N PHE A 15 22.73 7.31 9.82
CA PHE A 15 22.74 6.75 8.47
C PHE A 15 24.12 6.85 7.82
N LEU A 16 24.80 8.00 7.94
CA LEU A 16 26.12 8.23 7.36
C LEU A 16 27.23 7.36 7.96
N THR A 17 27.02 6.74 9.14
CA THR A 17 27.95 5.73 9.68
C THR A 17 27.99 4.45 8.84
N GLY A 18 26.98 4.22 7.98
CA GLY A 18 26.86 3.01 7.18
C GLY A 18 26.41 1.77 7.96
N ARG A 19 26.03 1.92 9.26
CA ARG A 19 25.64 0.77 10.13
C ARG A 19 24.45 -0.02 9.62
N SER A 20 23.57 0.59 8.79
CA SER A 20 22.40 -0.07 8.19
C SER A 20 22.68 -0.79 6.87
N LYS A 21 23.89 -0.69 6.31
CA LYS A 21 24.26 -1.37 5.05
C LYS A 21 24.34 -2.89 5.17
N PRO A 22 24.93 -3.48 6.23
CA PRO A 22 24.95 -4.93 6.43
C PRO A 22 23.52 -5.49 6.60
N LEU A 23 23.26 -6.67 6.01
CA LEU A 23 21.97 -7.34 6.11
C LEU A 23 21.68 -7.78 7.54
N GLU A 24 22.71 -8.21 8.28
CA GLU A 24 22.61 -8.64 9.65
C GLU A 24 22.01 -7.56 10.56
N TYR A 25 22.43 -6.32 10.39
CA TYR A 25 21.87 -5.18 11.12
C TYR A 25 20.38 -5.01 10.82
N ARG A 26 20.01 -5.01 9.54
CA ARG A 26 18.60 -4.85 9.11
C ARG A 26 17.73 -5.96 9.65
N ILE A 27 18.18 -7.22 9.54
CA ILE A 27 17.50 -8.41 10.08
C ILE A 27 17.35 -8.31 11.60
N ALA A 28 18.39 -7.86 12.32
CA ALA A 28 18.33 -7.66 13.77
C ALA A 28 17.27 -6.61 14.15
N GLN A 29 17.20 -5.47 13.44
CA GLN A 29 16.18 -4.45 13.68
C GLN A 29 14.77 -4.97 13.36
N LEU A 30 14.57 -5.68 12.25
CA LEU A 30 13.28 -6.31 11.90
C LEU A 30 12.83 -7.32 12.95
N LYS A 31 13.70 -8.20 13.42
CA LYS A 31 13.41 -9.15 14.51
C LYS A 31 13.12 -8.45 15.84
N SER A 32 13.79 -7.35 16.12
CA SER A 32 13.53 -6.55 17.31
C SER A 32 12.16 -5.84 17.24
N LEU A 33 11.77 -5.38 16.06
CA LEU A 33 10.43 -4.84 15.81
C LEU A 33 9.35 -5.93 15.96
N GLN A 34 9.62 -7.15 15.51
CA GLN A 34 8.72 -8.29 15.73
C GLN A 34 8.55 -8.60 17.22
N ARG A 35 9.66 -8.64 17.97
CA ARG A 35 9.61 -8.79 19.43
C ARG A 35 8.80 -7.70 20.09
N PHE A 36 8.96 -6.44 19.68
CA PHE A 36 8.14 -5.34 20.17
C PHE A 36 6.65 -5.62 20.00
N ILE A 37 6.20 -6.02 18.82
CA ILE A 37 4.80 -6.29 18.52
C ILE A 37 4.27 -7.39 19.44
N VAL A 38 5.00 -8.49 19.57
CA VAL A 38 4.59 -9.65 20.39
C VAL A 38 4.62 -9.35 21.89
N GLU A 39 5.72 -8.77 22.39
CA GLU A 39 5.91 -8.51 23.82
C GLU A 39 5.01 -7.38 24.33
N ARG A 40 4.64 -6.42 23.46
CA ARG A 40 3.82 -5.24 23.80
C ARG A 40 2.39 -5.29 23.28
N GLN A 41 1.91 -6.47 22.88
CA GLN A 41 0.54 -6.63 22.36
C GLN A 41 -0.53 -6.08 23.32
N LYS A 42 -0.33 -6.22 24.64
CA LYS A 42 -1.27 -5.66 25.64
C LYS A 42 -1.29 -4.13 25.65
N ASP A 43 -0.12 -3.50 25.52
CA ASP A 43 -0.02 -2.03 25.45
C ASP A 43 -0.66 -1.51 24.16
N ILE A 44 -0.44 -2.23 23.04
CA ILE A 44 -1.04 -1.95 21.73
C ILE A 44 -2.57 -2.05 21.82
N ASN A 45 -3.11 -3.15 22.37
CA ASN A 45 -4.55 -3.37 22.54
C ASN A 45 -5.17 -2.26 23.41
N ALA A 46 -4.54 -1.93 24.54
CA ALA A 46 -5.04 -0.90 25.44
C ALA A 46 -5.08 0.50 24.80
N ALA A 47 -4.09 0.84 23.98
CA ALA A 47 -4.07 2.10 23.23
C ALA A 47 -5.19 2.17 22.19
N LEU A 48 -5.34 1.12 21.37
CA LEU A 48 -6.39 1.05 20.35
C LEU A 48 -7.80 0.97 20.91
N LYS A 49 -7.97 0.35 22.09
CA LYS A 49 -9.25 0.38 22.82
C LYS A 49 -9.62 1.79 23.21
N LYS A 50 -8.65 2.61 23.64
CA LYS A 50 -8.89 4.01 24.04
C LYS A 50 -9.09 4.92 22.83
N ASP A 51 -8.34 4.73 21.75
CA ASP A 51 -8.40 5.60 20.58
C ASP A 51 -9.62 5.30 19.69
N LEU A 52 -9.93 4.03 19.41
CA LEU A 52 -10.92 3.59 18.41
C LEU A 52 -11.97 2.61 18.96
N ASN A 53 -11.90 2.24 20.23
CA ASN A 53 -12.72 1.19 20.85
C ASN A 53 -12.56 -0.18 20.14
N LYS A 54 -11.38 -0.48 19.59
CA LYS A 54 -11.11 -1.80 18.99
C LYS A 54 -11.10 -2.89 20.07
N SER A 55 -11.64 -4.05 19.73
CA SER A 55 -11.66 -5.21 20.64
C SER A 55 -10.26 -5.80 20.82
N GLU A 56 -10.08 -6.53 21.92
CA GLU A 56 -8.80 -7.17 22.25
C GLU A 56 -8.39 -8.21 21.19
N LEU A 57 -9.35 -8.98 20.67
CA LEU A 57 -9.11 -10.00 19.63
C LEU A 57 -9.10 -9.40 18.22
N GLY A 58 -9.87 -8.35 17.95
CA GLY A 58 -9.89 -7.66 16.66
C GLY A 58 -8.60 -6.87 16.40
N THR A 59 -7.97 -6.34 17.44
CA THR A 59 -6.71 -5.59 17.30
C THR A 59 -5.61 -6.40 16.61
N PRO A 60 -5.24 -7.62 17.06
CA PRO A 60 -4.25 -8.42 16.35
C PRO A 60 -4.66 -8.70 14.91
N LEU A 61 -5.91 -9.06 14.68
CA LEU A 61 -6.41 -9.45 13.36
C LEU A 61 -6.24 -8.33 12.31
N TYR A 62 -6.50 -7.09 12.69
CA TYR A 62 -6.53 -5.95 11.74
C TYR A 62 -5.32 -5.04 11.81
N GLU A 63 -4.47 -5.13 12.83
CA GLU A 63 -3.32 -4.24 12.99
C GLU A 63 -1.98 -4.99 13.01
N THR A 64 -1.83 -6.01 13.87
CA THR A 64 -0.48 -6.54 14.18
C THR A 64 -0.11 -7.80 13.43
N LEU A 65 -1.04 -8.73 13.13
CA LEU A 65 -0.72 -9.96 12.39
C LEU A 65 -0.20 -9.69 10.98
N GLY A 66 -0.76 -8.68 10.29
CA GLY A 66 -0.25 -8.26 8.99
C GLY A 66 1.20 -7.76 9.07
N LEU A 67 1.54 -7.00 10.11
CA LEU A 67 2.90 -6.51 10.36
C LEU A 67 3.87 -7.64 10.66
N GLU A 68 3.47 -8.61 11.48
CA GLU A 68 4.30 -9.80 11.76
C GLU A 68 4.57 -10.60 10.48
N GLY A 69 3.55 -10.80 9.64
CA GLY A 69 3.69 -11.46 8.34
C GLY A 69 4.64 -10.72 7.41
N GLU A 70 4.55 -9.40 7.35
CA GLU A 70 5.42 -8.52 6.54
C GLU A 70 6.88 -8.58 7.03
N ILE A 71 7.11 -8.55 8.36
CA ILE A 71 8.44 -8.70 8.95
C ILE A 71 9.04 -10.05 8.61
N LEU A 72 8.28 -11.14 8.77
CA LEU A 72 8.74 -12.49 8.44
C LEU A 72 9.09 -12.61 6.96
N LEU A 73 8.28 -12.06 6.08
CA LEU A 73 8.56 -12.03 4.64
C LEU A 73 9.86 -11.27 4.36
N ALA A 74 10.02 -10.07 4.94
CA ALA A 74 11.21 -9.25 4.77
C ALA A 74 12.47 -9.99 5.27
N VAL A 75 12.44 -10.55 6.49
CA VAL A 75 13.58 -11.31 7.06
C VAL A 75 13.99 -12.48 6.16
N ASN A 76 13.02 -13.20 5.62
CA ASN A 76 13.28 -14.38 4.78
C ASN A 76 13.76 -14.03 3.37
N LYS A 77 13.35 -12.87 2.84
CA LYS A 77 13.60 -12.48 1.46
C LYS A 77 14.65 -11.37 1.30
N LEU A 78 15.11 -10.75 2.38
CA LEU A 78 15.99 -9.58 2.33
C LEU A 78 17.27 -9.82 1.53
N ALA A 79 17.91 -10.99 1.69
CA ALA A 79 19.11 -11.32 0.95
C ALA A 79 18.87 -11.38 -0.58
N GLU A 80 17.71 -11.90 -0.99
CA GLU A 80 17.28 -11.92 -2.39
C GLU A 80 16.99 -10.51 -2.92
N TRP A 81 16.27 -9.70 -2.14
CA TRP A 81 15.87 -8.35 -2.56
C TRP A 81 17.05 -7.39 -2.68
N ALA A 82 18.02 -7.50 -1.77
CA ALA A 82 19.19 -6.63 -1.73
C ALA A 82 20.32 -7.08 -2.67
N ALA A 83 20.23 -8.28 -3.23
CA ALA A 83 21.25 -8.78 -4.16
C ALA A 83 21.29 -7.95 -5.46
N PRO A 84 22.46 -7.81 -6.10
CA PRO A 84 22.57 -7.26 -7.42
C PRO A 84 21.67 -8.03 -8.42
N ARG A 85 20.84 -7.31 -9.18
CA ARG A 85 19.88 -7.89 -10.12
C ARG A 85 20.49 -7.90 -11.53
N PRO A 86 20.76 -9.07 -12.13
CA PRO A 86 21.26 -9.13 -13.50
C PRO A 86 20.22 -8.56 -14.47
N VAL A 87 20.69 -7.88 -15.50
CA VAL A 87 19.86 -7.38 -16.58
C VAL A 87 20.22 -8.06 -17.90
N GLU A 88 19.32 -8.02 -18.88
CA GLU A 88 19.60 -8.51 -20.22
C GLU A 88 20.75 -7.75 -20.84
N LYS A 89 21.69 -8.51 -21.45
CA LYS A 89 22.84 -7.96 -22.13
C LYS A 89 22.59 -7.93 -23.65
N ASN A 90 23.08 -6.90 -24.29
CA ASN A 90 23.16 -6.81 -25.75
C ASN A 90 24.56 -7.14 -26.23
N LEU A 91 24.77 -7.11 -27.56
CA LEU A 91 26.08 -7.42 -28.17
C LEU A 91 27.20 -6.50 -27.70
N LEU A 92 26.88 -5.24 -27.32
CA LEU A 92 27.87 -4.26 -26.84
C LEU A 92 28.34 -4.55 -25.42
N THR A 93 27.52 -5.22 -24.64
CA THR A 93 27.73 -5.44 -23.18
C THR A 93 27.94 -6.91 -22.85
N LEU A 94 28.08 -7.78 -23.86
CA LEU A 94 28.18 -9.24 -23.69
C LEU A 94 29.30 -9.65 -22.73
N SER A 95 30.46 -9.02 -22.85
CA SER A 95 31.64 -9.26 -22.02
C SER A 95 31.65 -8.46 -20.70
N ASP A 96 30.70 -7.54 -20.51
CA ASP A 96 30.67 -6.65 -19.38
C ASP A 96 29.84 -7.24 -18.23
N GLN A 97 30.06 -6.75 -16.98
CA GLN A 97 29.14 -6.99 -15.88
C GLN A 97 28.08 -5.87 -15.89
N VAL A 98 26.82 -6.26 -16.07
CA VAL A 98 25.68 -5.31 -16.10
C VAL A 98 24.63 -5.77 -15.12
N PHE A 99 24.32 -4.91 -14.15
CA PHE A 99 23.37 -5.25 -13.08
C PHE A 99 22.75 -3.99 -12.49
N ILE A 100 21.65 -4.17 -11.77
CA ILE A 100 21.02 -3.14 -10.92
C ILE A 100 21.42 -3.43 -9.48
N GLN A 101 22.00 -2.45 -8.80
CA GLN A 101 22.33 -2.50 -7.38
C GLN A 101 21.28 -1.71 -6.58
N PRO A 102 20.42 -2.37 -5.78
CA PRO A 102 19.60 -1.67 -4.82
C PRO A 102 20.46 -1.01 -3.73
N GLU A 103 20.19 0.24 -3.44
CA GLU A 103 20.86 0.95 -2.32
C GLU A 103 19.84 1.81 -1.55
N PRO A 104 20.01 2.01 -0.23
CA PRO A 104 19.11 2.84 0.57
C PRO A 104 19.12 4.28 0.07
N LEU A 105 17.95 4.93 0.12
CA LEU A 105 17.79 6.33 -0.27
C LEU A 105 18.50 7.28 0.71
N GLY A 106 18.39 7.01 2.02
CA GLY A 106 18.94 7.89 3.06
C GLY A 106 18.05 7.95 4.29
N VAL A 107 17.53 9.13 4.59
CA VAL A 107 16.60 9.38 5.70
C VAL A 107 15.17 9.55 5.15
N VAL A 108 14.28 8.69 5.60
CA VAL A 108 12.86 8.68 5.21
C VAL A 108 12.01 9.33 6.30
N LEU A 109 11.04 10.17 5.94
CA LEU A 109 9.98 10.61 6.85
C LEU A 109 8.76 9.72 6.64
N ILE A 110 8.22 9.14 7.71
CA ILE A 110 6.99 8.34 7.71
C ILE A 110 5.94 9.07 8.53
N ILE A 111 4.88 9.53 7.88
CA ILE A 111 3.73 10.18 8.52
C ILE A 111 2.55 9.23 8.46
N GLY A 112 2.20 8.63 9.60
CA GLY A 112 1.10 7.67 9.72
C GLY A 112 -0.24 8.34 9.94
N ALA A 113 -1.33 7.61 9.63
CA ALA A 113 -2.72 8.00 9.87
C ALA A 113 -3.26 7.35 11.16
N TRP A 114 -4.43 7.78 11.59
CA TRP A 114 -5.04 7.41 12.87
C TRP A 114 -5.99 6.21 12.81
N ASN A 115 -6.40 5.78 11.63
CA ASN A 115 -7.46 4.76 11.48
C ASN A 115 -6.98 3.31 11.69
N TYR A 116 -5.78 2.99 11.24
CA TYR A 116 -5.02 1.77 11.56
C TYR A 116 -3.60 2.19 11.95
N PRO A 117 -3.46 2.87 13.11
CA PRO A 117 -2.26 3.65 13.39
C PRO A 117 -0.99 2.81 13.50
N TRP A 118 -1.08 1.54 13.91
CA TRP A 118 0.05 0.61 13.88
C TRP A 118 0.36 0.17 12.45
N ALA A 119 -0.63 -0.34 11.71
CA ALA A 119 -0.43 -0.87 10.38
C ALA A 119 0.15 0.19 9.44
N VAL A 120 -0.49 1.36 9.31
CA VAL A 120 -0.07 2.37 8.33
C VAL A 120 1.18 3.18 8.73
N THR A 121 1.67 3.01 9.97
CA THR A 121 2.94 3.63 10.43
C THR A 121 4.09 2.63 10.39
N ILE A 122 3.86 1.41 10.89
CA ILE A 122 4.94 0.42 11.06
C ILE A 122 5.21 -0.33 9.74
N GLN A 123 4.24 -0.55 8.88
CA GLN A 123 4.47 -1.24 7.61
C GLN A 123 5.42 -0.49 6.67
N PRO A 124 5.31 0.85 6.48
CA PRO A 124 6.34 1.62 5.79
C PRO A 124 7.71 1.58 6.50
N LEU A 125 7.73 1.55 7.84
CA LEU A 125 8.96 1.43 8.62
C LEU A 125 9.66 0.07 8.38
N ILE A 126 8.91 -1.02 8.27
CA ILE A 126 9.46 -2.34 7.88
C ILE A 126 10.18 -2.23 6.53
N GLY A 127 9.55 -1.59 5.54
CA GLY A 127 10.16 -1.33 4.24
C GLY A 127 11.43 -0.48 4.33
N ALA A 128 11.42 0.58 5.14
CA ALA A 128 12.56 1.47 5.34
C ALA A 128 13.75 0.73 5.99
N ILE A 129 13.49 -0.09 7.02
CA ILE A 129 14.52 -0.93 7.67
C ILE A 129 15.07 -1.95 6.68
N ALA A 130 14.21 -2.65 5.96
CA ALA A 130 14.60 -3.66 4.96
C ALA A 130 15.48 -3.05 3.86
N ALA A 131 15.14 -1.87 3.35
CA ALA A 131 15.94 -1.16 2.35
C ALA A 131 17.25 -0.58 2.92
N GLY A 132 17.38 -0.48 4.26
CA GLY A 132 18.59 0.03 4.94
C GLY A 132 18.58 1.54 5.18
N ASN A 133 17.41 2.19 5.13
CA ASN A 133 17.27 3.61 5.44
C ASN A 133 17.27 3.87 6.94
N ALA A 134 17.57 5.11 7.32
CA ALA A 134 17.08 5.68 8.56
C ALA A 134 15.65 6.20 8.36
N ALA A 135 14.84 6.28 9.40
CA ALA A 135 13.49 6.77 9.29
C ALA A 135 13.06 7.60 10.50
N VAL A 136 12.56 8.80 10.26
CA VAL A 136 11.86 9.59 11.27
C VAL A 136 10.38 9.18 11.23
N VAL A 137 9.88 8.66 12.34
CA VAL A 137 8.51 8.13 12.46
C VAL A 137 7.63 9.17 13.14
N LYS A 138 6.61 9.63 12.45
CA LYS A 138 5.62 10.59 12.96
C LYS A 138 4.23 9.93 12.97
N PRO A 139 3.83 9.30 14.08
CA PRO A 139 2.46 8.79 14.22
C PRO A 139 1.45 9.93 14.29
N SER A 140 0.18 9.61 14.04
CA SER A 140 -0.89 10.61 14.09
C SER A 140 -1.20 11.03 15.53
N GLU A 141 -1.29 12.33 15.77
CA GLU A 141 -1.75 12.92 17.02
C GLU A 141 -3.23 12.65 17.31
N VAL A 142 -3.99 12.29 16.29
CA VAL A 142 -5.43 11.99 16.42
C VAL A 142 -5.64 10.67 17.16
N SER A 143 -4.75 9.68 16.98
CA SER A 143 -4.67 8.46 17.79
C SER A 143 -3.66 8.65 18.93
N ALA A 144 -4.02 9.49 19.90
CA ALA A 144 -3.11 10.02 20.91
C ALA A 144 -2.49 8.93 21.80
N HIS A 145 -3.26 7.91 22.18
CA HIS A 145 -2.76 6.83 23.04
C HIS A 145 -1.79 5.94 22.30
N THR A 146 -2.08 5.62 21.04
CA THR A 146 -1.18 4.86 20.18
C THR A 146 0.10 5.64 19.91
N SER A 147 0.01 6.93 19.59
CA SER A 147 1.16 7.81 19.36
C SER A 147 2.09 7.84 20.60
N LYS A 148 1.53 7.92 21.80
CA LYS A 148 2.26 7.87 23.06
C LYS A 148 2.98 6.53 23.25
N VAL A 149 2.31 5.40 23.02
CA VAL A 149 2.93 4.07 23.14
C VAL A 149 4.09 3.91 22.14
N MET A 150 3.95 4.41 20.91
CA MET A 150 5.04 4.39 19.94
C MET A 150 6.24 5.23 20.41
N GLU A 151 6.01 6.45 20.92
CA GLU A 151 7.07 7.32 21.43
C GLU A 151 7.84 6.71 22.59
N GLU A 152 7.11 6.09 23.54
CA GLU A 152 7.70 5.54 24.76
C GLU A 152 8.39 4.20 24.55
N LEU A 153 7.83 3.32 23.71
CA LEU A 153 8.25 1.93 23.64
C LEU A 153 9.07 1.55 22.40
N LEU A 154 8.85 2.15 21.24
CA LEU A 154 9.66 1.82 20.04
C LEU A 154 11.16 2.03 20.25
N PRO A 155 11.62 3.12 20.92
CA PRO A 155 13.06 3.35 21.16
C PRO A 155 13.71 2.34 22.10
N LEU A 156 12.93 1.50 22.79
CA LEU A 156 13.45 0.42 23.64
C LEU A 156 13.82 -0.83 22.84
N TYR A 157 13.32 -0.94 21.62
CA TYR A 157 13.50 -2.11 20.76
C TYR A 157 14.33 -1.79 19.51
N LEU A 158 14.17 -0.58 18.94
CA LEU A 158 14.87 -0.15 17.73
C LEU A 158 16.03 0.79 18.06
N ASP A 159 17.00 0.87 17.16
CA ASP A 159 18.06 1.86 17.22
C ASP A 159 17.45 3.27 17.16
N LYS A 160 17.42 3.94 18.31
CA LYS A 160 16.78 5.25 18.48
C LYS A 160 17.44 6.39 17.70
N GLU A 161 18.67 6.22 17.25
CA GLU A 161 19.34 7.18 16.38
C GLU A 161 18.93 6.99 14.93
N MET A 162 18.73 5.75 14.51
CA MET A 162 18.28 5.42 13.15
C MET A 162 16.78 5.61 12.96
N TYR A 163 15.99 5.37 14.02
CA TYR A 163 14.51 5.34 13.95
C TYR A 163 13.88 6.21 15.05
N PRO A 164 14.19 7.53 15.10
CA PRO A 164 13.57 8.42 16.08
C PRO A 164 12.07 8.57 15.84
N VAL A 165 11.31 8.60 16.94
CA VAL A 165 9.87 8.87 16.92
C VAL A 165 9.65 10.34 17.30
N VAL A 166 8.88 11.05 16.48
CA VAL A 166 8.51 12.46 16.71
C VAL A 166 6.99 12.55 16.78
N THR A 167 6.46 12.82 17.96
CA THR A 167 5.04 13.05 18.21
C THR A 167 4.70 14.53 18.15
N GLY A 168 3.46 14.85 17.90
CA GLY A 168 2.96 16.22 17.83
C GLY A 168 1.93 16.39 16.72
N GLY A 169 1.36 17.57 16.64
CA GLY A 169 0.30 17.92 15.71
C GLY A 169 0.78 18.65 14.47
N VAL A 170 -0.02 19.61 14.01
CA VAL A 170 0.25 20.38 12.80
C VAL A 170 1.58 21.16 12.88
N PRO A 171 1.90 21.88 13.98
CA PRO A 171 3.15 22.64 14.05
C PRO A 171 4.40 21.77 13.89
N GLU A 172 4.47 20.63 14.59
CA GLU A 172 5.58 19.68 14.55
C GLU A 172 5.70 19.02 13.18
N THR A 173 4.55 18.67 12.56
CA THR A 173 4.54 18.15 11.18
C THR A 173 5.06 19.16 10.17
N GLN A 174 4.66 20.42 10.30
CA GLN A 174 5.17 21.50 9.45
C GLN A 174 6.67 21.72 9.63
N GLU A 175 7.18 21.63 10.87
CA GLU A 175 8.62 21.74 11.14
C GLU A 175 9.39 20.56 10.54
N LEU A 176 8.89 19.33 10.62
CA LEU A 176 9.47 18.18 9.92
C LEU A 176 9.48 18.40 8.40
N LEU A 177 8.39 18.90 7.82
CA LEU A 177 8.29 19.14 6.38
C LEU A 177 9.17 20.31 5.87
N ARG A 178 9.73 21.13 6.76
CA ARG A 178 10.79 22.11 6.41
C ARG A 178 12.16 21.46 6.29
N GLN A 179 12.37 20.27 6.87
CA GLN A 179 13.63 19.56 6.81
C GLN A 179 13.77 18.82 5.48
N ARG A 180 15.00 18.54 5.07
CA ARG A 180 15.28 17.74 3.88
C ARG A 180 15.30 16.26 4.24
N PHE A 181 14.47 15.49 3.54
CA PHE A 181 14.46 14.03 3.55
C PHE A 181 14.82 13.49 2.17
N ASP A 182 15.17 12.20 2.11
CA ASP A 182 15.45 11.49 0.87
C ASP A 182 14.22 10.77 0.32
N HIS A 183 13.18 10.60 1.15
CA HIS A 183 11.83 10.17 0.78
C HIS A 183 10.82 10.59 1.84
N ILE A 184 9.58 10.87 1.45
CA ILE A 184 8.47 11.09 2.40
C ILE A 184 7.37 10.09 2.09
N PHE A 185 7.02 9.28 3.08
CA PHE A 185 5.87 8.38 3.05
C PHE A 185 4.75 8.99 3.89
N TYR A 186 3.63 9.28 3.28
CA TYR A 186 2.47 9.89 3.93
C TYR A 186 1.22 9.05 3.70
N THR A 187 0.50 8.75 4.78
CA THR A 187 -0.84 8.17 4.75
C THR A 187 -1.84 9.16 5.35
N GLY A 188 -2.91 9.47 4.61
CA GLY A 188 -3.95 10.37 5.09
C GLY A 188 -4.84 10.93 3.98
N ASN A 189 -5.44 12.10 4.19
CA ASN A 189 -6.32 12.71 3.20
C ASN A 189 -5.54 13.44 2.08
N SER A 190 -6.18 13.61 0.94
CA SER A 190 -5.61 14.24 -0.26
C SER A 190 -5.25 15.72 -0.08
N THR A 191 -5.96 16.44 0.78
CA THR A 191 -5.67 17.88 1.05
C THR A 191 -4.29 18.02 1.71
N VAL A 192 -4.01 17.24 2.76
CA VAL A 192 -2.70 17.26 3.41
C VAL A 192 -1.64 16.60 2.51
N GLY A 193 -2.00 15.57 1.75
CA GLY A 193 -1.09 14.95 0.77
C GLY A 193 -0.53 15.96 -0.24
N LYS A 194 -1.35 16.90 -0.73
CA LYS A 194 -0.91 18.01 -1.59
C LYS A 194 0.09 18.93 -0.89
N LEU A 195 -0.15 19.25 0.39
CA LEU A 195 0.80 20.05 1.19
C LEU A 195 2.13 19.33 1.42
N VAL A 196 2.09 18.01 1.65
CA VAL A 196 3.30 17.18 1.76
C VAL A 196 4.10 17.20 0.45
N MET A 197 3.41 17.03 -0.69
CA MET A 197 4.03 17.07 -2.01
C MET A 197 4.63 18.45 -2.32
N GLU A 198 3.93 19.53 -1.97
CA GLU A 198 4.43 20.90 -2.11
C GLU A 198 5.72 21.12 -1.27
N ALA A 199 5.72 20.66 -0.02
CA ALA A 199 6.91 20.75 0.83
C ALA A 199 8.08 19.92 0.28
N ALA A 200 7.82 18.69 -0.18
CA ALA A 200 8.80 17.80 -0.78
C ALA A 200 9.46 18.39 -2.04
N SER A 201 8.68 19.12 -2.86
CA SER A 201 9.17 19.73 -4.09
C SER A 201 10.31 20.72 -3.88
N ARG A 202 10.39 21.36 -2.71
CA ARG A 202 11.47 22.31 -2.35
C ARG A 202 12.85 21.67 -2.33
N HIS A 203 12.91 20.36 -2.10
CA HIS A 203 14.15 19.58 -2.00
C HIS A 203 14.25 18.50 -3.08
N LEU A 204 13.31 18.44 -4.04
CA LEU A 204 13.16 17.36 -5.02
C LEU A 204 13.04 15.98 -4.36
N THR A 205 12.43 15.94 -3.18
CA THR A 205 12.23 14.70 -2.43
C THR A 205 11.09 13.89 -3.04
N PRO A 206 11.31 12.63 -3.43
CA PRO A 206 10.25 11.75 -3.88
C PRO A 206 9.28 11.44 -2.74
N VAL A 207 8.00 11.20 -3.09
CA VAL A 207 6.95 10.91 -2.12
C VAL A 207 6.21 9.63 -2.47
N THR A 208 5.75 8.92 -1.42
CA THR A 208 4.67 7.94 -1.50
C THR A 208 3.48 8.53 -0.77
N LEU A 209 2.36 8.68 -1.45
CA LEU A 209 1.13 9.23 -0.90
C LEU A 209 0.05 8.15 -0.91
N GLU A 210 -0.31 7.66 0.26
CA GLU A 210 -1.40 6.72 0.47
C GLU A 210 -2.61 7.52 0.95
N LEU A 211 -3.50 7.77 0.01
CA LEU A 211 -4.66 8.63 0.21
C LEU A 211 -5.94 7.77 0.30
N GLY A 212 -7.06 8.30 -0.05
CA GLY A 212 -8.33 7.59 0.00
C GLY A 212 -9.12 7.77 -1.28
N GLY A 213 -10.42 7.91 -1.13
CA GLY A 213 -11.36 8.15 -2.22
C GLY A 213 -12.67 7.41 -2.00
N LYS A 214 -13.62 7.64 -2.90
CA LYS A 214 -14.90 6.95 -2.85
C LYS A 214 -14.82 5.63 -3.59
N SER A 215 -14.48 4.56 -2.85
CA SER A 215 -14.34 3.20 -3.39
C SER A 215 -15.70 2.62 -3.80
N PRO A 216 -15.98 2.43 -5.12
CA PRO A 216 -17.24 1.90 -5.60
C PRO A 216 -17.32 0.39 -5.37
N CYS A 217 -18.56 -0.09 -5.18
CA CYS A 217 -18.87 -1.51 -5.12
C CYS A 217 -20.04 -1.82 -6.07
N TYR A 218 -19.76 -2.41 -7.22
CA TYR A 218 -20.81 -2.85 -8.15
C TYR A 218 -21.25 -4.26 -7.81
N ILE A 219 -22.58 -4.47 -7.72
CA ILE A 219 -23.21 -5.77 -7.53
C ILE A 219 -24.03 -6.11 -8.77
N ASP A 220 -23.61 -7.16 -9.47
CA ASP A 220 -24.38 -7.74 -10.57
C ASP A 220 -25.66 -8.42 -10.06
N LYS A 221 -26.78 -8.27 -10.77
CA LYS A 221 -28.08 -8.83 -10.39
C LYS A 221 -28.09 -10.35 -10.25
N ASP A 222 -27.22 -11.03 -11.01
CA ASP A 222 -27.12 -12.49 -11.03
C ASP A 222 -26.15 -13.03 -9.94
N CYS A 223 -25.62 -12.13 -9.08
CA CYS A 223 -24.74 -12.49 -7.99
C CYS A 223 -25.49 -13.19 -6.84
N ASP A 224 -24.80 -14.10 -6.12
CA ASP A 224 -25.29 -14.59 -4.83
C ASP A 224 -25.25 -13.43 -3.80
N LEU A 225 -26.44 -12.83 -3.60
CA LEU A 225 -26.57 -11.65 -2.74
C LEU A 225 -26.28 -11.95 -1.27
N SER A 226 -26.53 -13.17 -0.80
CA SER A 226 -26.24 -13.55 0.60
C SER A 226 -24.73 -13.49 0.85
N ILE A 227 -23.93 -14.05 -0.05
CA ILE A 227 -22.46 -14.03 0.07
C ILE A 227 -21.91 -12.61 -0.19
N ALA A 228 -22.37 -11.98 -1.27
CA ALA A 228 -21.89 -10.64 -1.64
C ALA A 228 -22.13 -9.62 -0.53
N CYS A 229 -23.37 -9.52 -0.04
CA CYS A 229 -23.74 -8.55 1.00
C CYS A 229 -23.04 -8.85 2.34
N ARG A 230 -22.82 -10.13 2.67
CA ARG A 230 -22.03 -10.51 3.85
C ARG A 230 -20.60 -9.97 3.79
N ARG A 231 -19.92 -10.14 2.65
CA ARG A 231 -18.55 -9.62 2.43
C ARG A 231 -18.50 -8.11 2.40
N ILE A 232 -19.48 -7.47 1.77
CA ILE A 232 -19.60 -6.01 1.73
C ILE A 232 -19.87 -5.45 3.13
N THR A 233 -20.74 -6.07 3.92
CA THR A 233 -21.06 -5.67 5.30
C THR A 233 -19.80 -5.70 6.16
N TRP A 234 -19.03 -6.79 6.09
CA TRP A 234 -17.74 -6.89 6.76
C TRP A 234 -16.78 -5.80 6.29
N GLY A 235 -16.60 -5.64 4.98
CA GLY A 235 -15.69 -4.66 4.40
C GLY A 235 -16.05 -3.22 4.72
N LYS A 236 -17.35 -2.90 4.79
CA LYS A 236 -17.83 -1.55 5.10
C LYS A 236 -17.76 -1.21 6.57
N PHE A 237 -18.21 -2.11 7.45
CA PHE A 237 -18.41 -1.76 8.86
C PHE A 237 -17.24 -2.12 9.78
N THR A 238 -16.25 -2.86 9.27
CA THR A 238 -14.96 -3.02 9.95
C THR A 238 -14.38 -1.63 10.29
N ASN A 239 -13.84 -1.48 11.51
CA ASN A 239 -13.32 -0.21 12.01
C ASN A 239 -14.33 0.96 11.93
N CYS A 240 -15.63 0.66 12.06
CA CYS A 240 -16.70 1.66 11.91
C CYS A 240 -16.66 2.40 10.57
N GLY A 241 -16.23 1.73 9.49
CA GLY A 241 -16.08 2.31 8.15
C GLY A 241 -14.92 3.27 7.95
N GLN A 242 -14.05 3.42 8.94
CA GLN A 242 -12.89 4.32 8.92
C GLN A 242 -11.69 3.63 8.23
N THR A 243 -11.88 3.21 6.98
CA THR A 243 -10.92 2.43 6.20
C THR A 243 -10.83 3.00 4.79
N CYS A 244 -9.64 3.35 4.34
CA CYS A 244 -9.37 3.98 3.03
C CYS A 244 -9.84 3.13 1.83
N ILE A 245 -9.96 1.82 2.03
CA ILE A 245 -10.46 0.86 1.04
C ILE A 245 -11.84 0.29 1.40
N ALA A 246 -12.57 0.84 2.39
CA ALA A 246 -13.94 0.41 2.65
C ALA A 246 -14.82 0.65 1.42
N PRO A 247 -15.75 -0.26 1.06
CA PRO A 247 -16.81 0.06 0.11
C PRO A 247 -17.50 1.36 0.52
N ASP A 248 -17.38 2.40 -0.29
CA ASP A 248 -17.89 3.72 0.10
C ASP A 248 -19.32 3.94 -0.39
N TYR A 249 -19.70 3.27 -1.49
CA TYR A 249 -21.07 3.20 -1.99
C TYR A 249 -21.29 1.94 -2.84
N ILE A 250 -22.56 1.53 -2.95
CA ILE A 250 -23.00 0.41 -3.78
C ILE A 250 -23.66 0.95 -5.05
N LEU A 251 -23.36 0.32 -6.18
CA LEU A 251 -24.08 0.42 -7.45
C LEU A 251 -24.74 -0.91 -7.75
N CYS A 252 -26.07 -0.93 -7.93
CA CYS A 252 -26.80 -2.13 -8.30
C CYS A 252 -28.04 -1.80 -9.13
N GLU A 253 -28.61 -2.80 -9.82
CA GLU A 253 -29.87 -2.61 -10.52
C GLU A 253 -31.04 -2.41 -9.52
N PRO A 254 -32.06 -1.60 -9.86
CA PRO A 254 -33.23 -1.38 -8.99
C PRO A 254 -33.92 -2.69 -8.56
N SER A 255 -33.91 -3.69 -9.43
CA SER A 255 -34.56 -5.01 -9.22
C SER A 255 -34.00 -5.78 -8.00
N ILE A 256 -32.78 -5.50 -7.58
CA ILE A 256 -32.14 -6.21 -6.45
C ILE A 256 -31.93 -5.35 -5.22
N GLN A 257 -32.17 -4.03 -5.26
CA GLN A 257 -31.86 -3.10 -4.17
C GLN A 257 -32.47 -3.53 -2.83
N ASP A 258 -33.76 -3.87 -2.80
CA ASP A 258 -34.42 -4.25 -1.55
C ASP A 258 -33.85 -5.56 -0.97
N ARG A 259 -33.48 -6.50 -1.83
CA ARG A 259 -32.82 -7.74 -1.40
C ARG A 259 -31.41 -7.46 -0.86
N VAL A 260 -30.65 -6.59 -1.50
CA VAL A 260 -29.33 -6.15 -1.02
C VAL A 260 -29.44 -5.53 0.38
N ILE A 261 -30.41 -4.64 0.60
CA ILE A 261 -30.67 -4.02 1.91
C ILE A 261 -30.98 -5.09 2.97
N GLU A 262 -31.84 -6.06 2.63
CA GLU A 262 -32.24 -7.12 3.57
C GLU A 262 -31.07 -8.06 3.92
N GLU A 263 -30.26 -8.45 2.95
CA GLU A 263 -29.09 -9.29 3.23
C GLU A 263 -28.00 -8.55 4.03
N ILE A 264 -27.82 -7.24 3.81
CA ILE A 264 -26.94 -6.41 4.65
C ILE A 264 -27.50 -6.32 6.07
N ARG A 265 -28.81 -6.12 6.26
CA ARG A 265 -29.47 -6.10 7.60
C ARG A 265 -29.18 -7.40 8.36
N LYS A 266 -29.38 -8.55 7.72
CA LYS A 266 -29.07 -9.86 8.32
C LYS A 266 -27.61 -9.98 8.74
N SER A 267 -26.70 -9.55 7.87
CA SER A 267 -25.26 -9.59 8.15
C SER A 267 -24.85 -8.66 9.28
N ILE A 268 -25.42 -7.46 9.37
CA ILE A 268 -25.19 -6.53 10.50
C ILE A 268 -25.62 -7.17 11.83
N LYS A 269 -26.82 -7.78 11.85
CA LYS A 269 -27.32 -8.48 13.05
C LYS A 269 -26.42 -9.66 13.44
N GLU A 270 -25.94 -10.41 12.47
CA GLU A 270 -25.06 -11.55 12.71
C GLU A 270 -23.70 -11.09 13.29
N PHE A 271 -23.10 -10.06 12.73
CA PHE A 271 -21.75 -9.61 13.09
C PHE A 271 -21.71 -8.77 14.38
N TYR A 272 -22.73 -7.93 14.57
CA TYR A 272 -22.74 -6.90 15.62
C TYR A 272 -23.93 -7.03 16.58
N THR A 273 -24.65 -8.15 16.56
CA THR A 273 -25.83 -8.45 17.39
C THR A 273 -27.04 -7.54 17.07
N GLU A 274 -28.10 -7.64 17.88
CA GLU A 274 -29.29 -6.78 17.77
C GLU A 274 -28.99 -5.32 18.14
N ASP A 275 -28.01 -5.12 19.01
CA ASP A 275 -27.58 -3.79 19.46
C ASP A 275 -26.07 -3.62 19.21
N PRO A 276 -25.67 -3.13 18.02
CA PRO A 276 -24.29 -2.89 17.69
C PRO A 276 -23.55 -1.96 18.67
N LYS A 277 -24.27 -1.12 19.41
CA LYS A 277 -23.69 -0.21 20.40
C LYS A 277 -23.00 -0.95 21.54
N THR A 278 -23.53 -2.10 21.94
CA THR A 278 -23.01 -2.95 23.01
C THR A 278 -22.02 -4.01 22.51
N CYS A 279 -21.89 -4.19 21.20
CA CYS A 279 -20.96 -5.15 20.62
C CYS A 279 -19.51 -4.70 20.79
N GLU A 280 -18.67 -5.55 21.42
CA GLU A 280 -17.26 -5.25 21.65
C GLU A 280 -16.44 -5.14 20.35
N ASP A 281 -16.86 -5.85 19.29
CA ASP A 281 -16.19 -5.84 17.99
C ASP A 281 -16.59 -4.66 17.10
N TYR A 282 -17.57 -3.83 17.56
CA TYR A 282 -17.93 -2.63 16.82
C TYR A 282 -17.18 -1.41 17.35
N SER A 283 -16.31 -0.86 16.51
CA SER A 283 -15.47 0.29 16.82
C SER A 283 -16.29 1.59 17.01
N ARG A 284 -15.61 2.69 17.30
CA ARG A 284 -16.20 4.03 17.42
C ARG A 284 -15.55 4.98 16.42
N ILE A 285 -16.25 6.05 16.07
CA ILE A 285 -15.65 7.18 15.36
C ILE A 285 -14.58 7.80 16.25
N ILE A 286 -13.43 8.09 15.66
CA ILE A 286 -12.22 8.51 16.39
C ILE A 286 -12.43 9.71 17.32
N ASN A 287 -13.25 10.68 16.93
CA ASN A 287 -13.52 11.87 17.73
C ASN A 287 -14.81 12.59 17.31
N GLN A 288 -15.22 13.60 18.12
CA GLN A 288 -16.42 14.39 17.92
C GLN A 288 -16.46 15.15 16.59
N ARG A 289 -15.31 15.64 16.10
CA ARG A 289 -15.24 16.34 14.82
C ARG A 289 -15.64 15.43 13.66
N HIS A 290 -15.08 14.22 13.62
CA HIS A 290 -15.41 13.23 12.60
C HIS A 290 -16.83 12.69 12.76
N PHE A 291 -17.31 12.51 14.00
CA PHE A 291 -18.69 12.15 14.28
C PHE A 291 -19.67 13.16 13.64
N LYS A 292 -19.52 14.45 13.92
CA LYS A 292 -20.38 15.51 13.38
C LYS A 292 -20.31 15.58 11.84
N ARG A 293 -19.13 15.39 11.27
CA ARG A 293 -18.95 15.33 9.81
C ARG A 293 -19.77 14.19 9.19
N VAL A 294 -19.66 12.98 9.74
CA VAL A 294 -20.37 11.80 9.21
C VAL A 294 -21.88 11.97 9.38
N MET A 295 -22.35 12.45 10.52
CA MET A 295 -23.78 12.71 10.75
C MET A 295 -24.36 13.74 9.78
N ALA A 296 -23.60 14.77 9.43
CA ALA A 296 -24.05 15.78 8.47
C ALA A 296 -24.27 15.24 7.05
N MET A 297 -23.63 14.13 6.68
CA MET A 297 -23.80 13.49 5.38
C MET A 297 -25.14 12.76 5.21
N MET A 298 -25.85 12.48 6.30
CA MET A 298 -27.16 11.79 6.26
C MET A 298 -28.33 12.71 5.90
N ALA A 299 -28.14 14.02 5.91
CA ALA A 299 -29.22 15.03 5.98
C ALA A 299 -30.20 15.00 4.80
N ASP A 300 -29.78 14.50 3.62
CA ASP A 300 -30.58 14.49 2.39
C ASP A 300 -30.79 13.08 1.83
N SER A 301 -30.67 12.06 2.69
CA SER A 301 -30.75 10.64 2.31
C SER A 301 -31.77 9.89 3.14
N THR A 302 -32.38 8.86 2.55
CA THR A 302 -33.36 7.99 3.23
C THR A 302 -32.65 6.81 3.89
N THR A 303 -32.76 6.71 5.22
CA THR A 303 -32.22 5.57 5.97
C THR A 303 -33.09 4.34 5.83
N ALA A 304 -32.50 3.23 5.39
CA ALA A 304 -33.16 1.92 5.28
C ALA A 304 -32.81 0.97 6.43
N VAL A 305 -31.60 1.09 6.99
CA VAL A 305 -31.13 0.30 8.14
C VAL A 305 -30.30 1.22 9.04
N GLY A 306 -30.38 1.05 10.35
CA GLY A 306 -29.60 1.83 11.33
C GLY A 306 -30.11 3.26 11.48
N GLY A 307 -29.17 4.21 11.60
CA GLY A 307 -29.44 5.63 11.83
C GLY A 307 -29.32 6.03 13.31
N ASP A 308 -29.31 5.08 14.22
CA ASP A 308 -29.11 5.36 15.65
C ASP A 308 -27.69 5.87 15.91
N HIS A 309 -27.57 6.79 16.85
CA HIS A 309 -26.29 7.38 17.18
C HIS A 309 -26.23 7.89 18.61
N ASP A 310 -24.99 8.05 19.12
CA ASP A 310 -24.74 8.63 20.45
C ASP A 310 -23.47 9.48 20.37
N GLU A 311 -23.66 10.79 20.38
CA GLU A 311 -22.56 11.75 20.31
C GLU A 311 -21.57 11.60 21.47
N SER A 312 -22.07 11.29 22.67
CA SER A 312 -21.22 11.16 23.87
C SER A 312 -20.20 10.04 23.77
N GLN A 313 -20.51 8.99 23.00
CA GLN A 313 -19.66 7.82 22.76
C GLN A 313 -19.03 7.81 21.37
N CYS A 314 -19.21 8.85 20.57
CA CYS A 314 -18.83 8.84 19.14
C CYS A 314 -19.40 7.61 18.38
N TYR A 315 -20.57 7.12 18.79
CA TYR A 315 -21.23 5.97 18.21
C TYR A 315 -22.16 6.39 17.07
N ILE A 316 -22.02 5.72 15.92
CA ILE A 316 -22.98 5.75 14.81
C ILE A 316 -23.24 4.30 14.44
N ALA A 317 -24.50 3.88 14.42
CA ALA A 317 -24.89 2.54 14.04
C ALA A 317 -24.47 2.21 12.58
N PRO A 318 -24.21 0.94 12.24
CA PRO A 318 -24.14 0.52 10.84
C PRO A 318 -25.38 0.97 10.09
N THR A 319 -25.22 1.85 9.12
CA THR A 319 -26.34 2.56 8.47
C THR A 319 -26.32 2.37 6.97
N VAL A 320 -27.45 1.93 6.41
CA VAL A 320 -27.66 1.81 4.97
C VAL A 320 -28.62 2.90 4.50
N LEU A 321 -28.22 3.64 3.47
CA LEU A 321 -29.02 4.68 2.83
C LEU A 321 -29.51 4.17 1.47
N ARG A 322 -30.82 4.30 1.20
CA ARG A 322 -31.44 3.84 -0.05
C ARG A 322 -31.76 4.96 -1.01
N ASP A 323 -31.89 4.62 -2.28
CA ASP A 323 -32.31 5.53 -3.35
C ASP A 323 -31.48 6.83 -3.37
N VAL A 324 -30.17 6.70 -3.10
CA VAL A 324 -29.27 7.85 -2.96
C VAL A 324 -29.01 8.44 -4.34
N LYS A 325 -29.13 9.76 -4.43
CA LYS A 325 -28.85 10.50 -5.66
C LYS A 325 -27.35 10.76 -5.83
N PRO A 326 -26.83 10.85 -7.08
CA PRO A 326 -25.43 11.12 -7.35
C PRO A 326 -24.88 12.42 -6.76
N ASP A 327 -25.74 13.40 -6.52
CA ASP A 327 -25.44 14.73 -5.96
C ASP A 327 -25.72 14.85 -4.46
N ALA A 328 -26.19 13.77 -3.79
CA ALA A 328 -26.42 13.76 -2.35
C ALA A 328 -25.12 14.05 -1.56
N LYS A 329 -25.25 14.65 -0.36
CA LYS A 329 -24.11 15.03 0.48
C LYS A 329 -23.16 13.86 0.76
N VAL A 330 -23.71 12.67 1.00
CA VAL A 330 -22.94 11.45 1.25
C VAL A 330 -22.09 11.01 0.04
N MET A 331 -22.38 11.55 -1.15
CA MET A 331 -21.64 11.27 -2.39
C MET A 331 -20.57 12.31 -2.75
N GLN A 332 -20.45 13.43 -1.99
CA GLN A 332 -19.55 14.54 -2.35
C GLN A 332 -18.12 14.35 -1.88
N GLU A 333 -17.90 13.60 -0.80
CA GLU A 333 -16.59 13.28 -0.26
C GLU A 333 -16.53 11.82 0.24
N GLU A 334 -15.33 11.31 0.52
CA GLU A 334 -15.12 10.02 1.18
C GLU A 334 -15.81 10.00 2.54
N ILE A 335 -16.63 8.97 2.80
CA ILE A 335 -17.45 8.91 4.00
C ILE A 335 -16.58 8.70 5.26
N PHE A 336 -15.66 7.74 5.20
CA PHE A 336 -14.79 7.38 6.33
C PHE A 336 -15.59 7.20 7.63
N GLY A 337 -16.68 6.45 7.51
CA GLY A 337 -17.67 6.24 8.57
C GLY A 337 -18.67 5.15 8.17
N PRO A 338 -19.59 4.74 9.07
CA PRO A 338 -20.45 3.59 8.90
C PRO A 338 -21.74 3.89 8.13
N LEU A 339 -21.66 4.70 7.09
CA LEU A 339 -22.78 4.96 6.18
C LEU A 339 -22.53 4.26 4.84
N LEU A 340 -23.47 3.47 4.36
CA LEU A 340 -23.40 2.76 3.09
C LEU A 340 -24.55 3.19 2.17
N PRO A 341 -24.31 4.18 1.31
CA PRO A 341 -25.29 4.61 0.31
C PRO A 341 -25.40 3.59 -0.83
N ILE A 342 -26.63 3.35 -1.27
CA ILE A 342 -26.96 2.51 -2.43
C ILE A 342 -27.55 3.41 -3.52
N LEU A 343 -26.93 3.40 -4.69
CA LEU A 343 -27.40 4.05 -5.90
C LEU A 343 -27.83 2.99 -6.90
N THR A 344 -28.91 3.26 -7.62
CA THR A 344 -29.38 2.35 -8.66
C THR A 344 -28.83 2.76 -10.02
N VAL A 345 -28.43 1.75 -10.80
CA VAL A 345 -27.97 1.85 -12.19
C VAL A 345 -28.66 0.81 -13.04
N SER A 346 -28.78 1.06 -14.34
CA SER A 346 -29.44 0.14 -15.28
C SER A 346 -28.63 -1.13 -15.59
N GLY A 347 -27.38 -1.20 -15.14
CA GLY A 347 -26.47 -2.33 -15.34
C GLY A 347 -25.01 -1.89 -15.36
N VAL A 348 -24.13 -2.81 -15.75
CA VAL A 348 -22.67 -2.62 -15.71
C VAL A 348 -22.18 -1.44 -16.58
N ASP A 349 -22.83 -1.16 -17.71
CA ASP A 349 -22.45 -0.06 -18.60
C ASP A 349 -22.60 1.31 -17.93
N GLU A 350 -23.71 1.50 -17.22
CA GLU A 350 -23.92 2.74 -16.46
C GLU A 350 -23.02 2.78 -15.24
N ALA A 351 -22.79 1.67 -14.57
CA ALA A 351 -21.87 1.59 -13.44
C ALA A 351 -20.43 2.01 -13.85
N ILE A 352 -19.92 1.49 -14.97
CA ILE A 352 -18.61 1.86 -15.51
C ILE A 352 -18.54 3.36 -15.83
N ARG A 353 -19.54 3.93 -16.51
CA ARG A 353 -19.60 5.37 -16.77
C ARG A 353 -19.61 6.15 -15.47
N PHE A 354 -20.47 5.77 -14.52
CA PHE A 354 -20.58 6.45 -13.22
C PHE A 354 -19.27 6.46 -12.45
N ILE A 355 -18.50 5.36 -12.51
CA ILE A 355 -17.18 5.26 -11.88
C ILE A 355 -16.16 6.16 -12.58
N ASN A 356 -16.13 6.13 -13.93
CA ASN A 356 -15.16 6.87 -14.73
C ASN A 356 -15.38 8.39 -14.71
N ASP A 357 -16.60 8.83 -14.45
CA ASP A 357 -16.93 10.27 -14.30
C ASP A 357 -16.45 10.85 -12.96
N ARG A 358 -15.82 10.05 -12.11
CA ARG A 358 -15.32 10.43 -10.78
C ARG A 358 -13.83 10.28 -10.66
N GLU A 359 -13.28 10.86 -9.58
CA GLU A 359 -11.87 10.69 -9.22
C GLU A 359 -11.54 9.21 -8.98
N LYS A 360 -10.36 8.80 -9.44
CA LYS A 360 -9.89 7.41 -9.31
C LYS A 360 -9.76 7.00 -7.85
N PRO A 361 -10.51 5.99 -7.38
CA PRO A 361 -10.50 5.56 -5.99
C PRO A 361 -9.27 4.72 -5.67
N LEU A 362 -8.98 4.55 -4.38
CA LEU A 362 -7.93 3.64 -3.91
C LEU A 362 -8.32 2.17 -4.16
N ALA A 363 -9.58 1.79 -3.94
CA ALA A 363 -10.08 0.45 -4.23
C ALA A 363 -11.35 0.49 -5.07
N LEU A 364 -11.57 -0.57 -5.86
CA LEU A 364 -12.78 -0.82 -6.62
C LEU A 364 -13.20 -2.27 -6.42
N TYR A 365 -14.51 -2.48 -6.19
CA TYR A 365 -15.09 -3.79 -5.94
C TYR A 365 -16.13 -4.15 -6.99
N VAL A 366 -16.09 -5.40 -7.45
CA VAL A 366 -17.09 -5.94 -8.38
C VAL A 366 -17.53 -7.32 -7.93
N PHE A 367 -18.83 -7.51 -7.76
CA PHE A 367 -19.43 -8.79 -7.40
C PHE A 367 -20.25 -9.33 -8.56
N SER A 368 -19.82 -10.43 -9.14
CA SER A 368 -20.50 -11.09 -10.27
C SER A 368 -20.05 -12.54 -10.40
N PRO A 369 -20.94 -13.48 -10.80
CA PRO A 369 -20.54 -14.81 -11.21
C PRO A 369 -19.92 -14.85 -12.63
N ASP A 370 -20.07 -13.77 -13.42
CA ASP A 370 -19.54 -13.70 -14.78
C ASP A 370 -18.13 -13.13 -14.85
N ASN A 371 -17.17 -14.00 -15.10
CA ASN A 371 -15.77 -13.61 -15.30
C ASN A 371 -15.53 -12.65 -16.48
N LYS A 372 -16.40 -12.63 -17.49
CA LYS A 372 -16.28 -11.68 -18.60
C LYS A 372 -16.65 -10.28 -18.14
N LEU A 373 -17.71 -10.15 -17.37
CA LEU A 373 -18.11 -8.89 -16.74
C LEU A 373 -16.99 -8.37 -15.82
N ILE A 374 -16.46 -9.23 -14.94
CA ILE A 374 -15.34 -8.85 -14.05
C ILE A 374 -14.15 -8.33 -14.85
N LYS A 375 -13.69 -9.06 -15.88
CA LYS A 375 -12.58 -8.65 -16.74
C LYS A 375 -12.87 -7.33 -17.47
N ARG A 376 -14.12 -7.11 -17.87
CA ARG A 376 -14.54 -5.88 -18.51
C ARG A 376 -14.46 -4.69 -17.54
N VAL A 377 -14.96 -4.83 -16.31
CA VAL A 377 -14.85 -3.78 -15.29
C VAL A 377 -13.37 -3.45 -15.03
N ILE A 378 -12.50 -4.46 -14.90
CA ILE A 378 -11.06 -4.26 -14.72
C ILE A 378 -10.44 -3.48 -15.90
N ALA A 379 -10.83 -3.80 -17.14
CA ALA A 379 -10.24 -3.19 -18.34
C ALA A 379 -10.75 -1.77 -18.61
N GLU A 380 -12.00 -1.47 -18.23
CA GLU A 380 -12.68 -0.21 -18.60
C GLU A 380 -12.70 0.81 -17.44
N THR A 381 -12.15 0.49 -16.26
CA THR A 381 -12.08 1.40 -15.11
C THR A 381 -10.64 1.58 -14.63
N SER A 382 -10.41 2.56 -13.73
CA SER A 382 -9.10 2.78 -13.11
C SER A 382 -9.25 3.00 -11.61
N SER A 383 -8.38 2.33 -10.83
CA SER A 383 -8.30 2.46 -9.36
C SER A 383 -6.91 2.05 -8.88
N GLY A 384 -6.58 2.29 -7.62
CA GLY A 384 -5.34 1.79 -7.02
C GLY A 384 -5.31 0.26 -7.01
N GLY A 385 -6.37 -0.38 -6.56
CA GLY A 385 -6.55 -1.83 -6.61
C GLY A 385 -7.96 -2.21 -7.01
N VAL A 386 -8.14 -3.41 -7.58
CA VAL A 386 -9.45 -4.01 -7.90
C VAL A 386 -9.57 -5.35 -7.19
N LEU A 387 -10.72 -5.60 -6.61
CA LEU A 387 -11.05 -6.89 -6.01
C LEU A 387 -12.41 -7.40 -6.52
N ALA A 388 -12.43 -8.60 -7.05
CA ALA A 388 -13.65 -9.26 -7.49
C ALA A 388 -14.15 -10.23 -6.41
N ASN A 389 -15.45 -10.18 -6.13
CA ASN A 389 -16.18 -11.08 -5.25
C ASN A 389 -15.71 -11.10 -3.79
N ASP A 390 -14.96 -10.09 -3.34
CA ASP A 390 -14.61 -9.87 -1.92
C ASP A 390 -14.32 -8.40 -1.65
N CYS A 391 -14.03 -8.07 -0.38
CA CYS A 391 -13.61 -6.74 0.06
C CYS A 391 -12.34 -6.83 0.91
N LEU A 392 -11.54 -5.78 0.96
CA LEU A 392 -10.38 -5.55 1.83
C LEU A 392 -9.23 -6.56 1.72
N VAL A 393 -9.48 -7.85 1.47
CA VAL A 393 -8.46 -8.93 1.60
C VAL A 393 -7.24 -8.77 0.69
N HIS A 394 -7.32 -7.96 -0.37
CA HIS A 394 -6.16 -7.64 -1.22
C HIS A 394 -5.06 -6.92 -0.45
N TYR A 395 -5.39 -6.19 0.64
CA TYR A 395 -4.43 -5.55 1.54
C TYR A 395 -3.52 -6.58 2.23
N SER A 396 -4.02 -7.79 2.52
CA SER A 396 -3.23 -8.84 3.17
C SER A 396 -2.30 -9.61 2.22
N VAL A 397 -2.34 -9.33 0.92
CA VAL A 397 -1.54 -10.04 -0.09
C VAL A 397 -0.25 -9.26 -0.37
N SER A 398 0.80 -9.51 0.40
CA SER A 398 2.10 -8.79 0.31
C SER A 398 2.79 -8.90 -1.07
N ALA A 399 2.34 -9.80 -1.95
CA ALA A 399 2.84 -9.91 -3.33
C ALA A 399 2.20 -8.90 -4.28
N LEU A 400 1.07 -8.29 -3.90
CA LEU A 400 0.42 -7.25 -4.68
C LEU A 400 0.95 -5.86 -4.27
N PRO A 401 1.18 -4.95 -5.23
CA PRO A 401 1.43 -3.56 -4.90
C PRO A 401 0.15 -2.96 -4.30
N PHE A 402 0.27 -2.32 -3.15
CA PHE A 402 -0.80 -1.51 -2.57
C PHE A 402 -0.46 -0.04 -2.74
N GLY A 403 -1.38 0.73 -3.34
CA GLY A 403 -1.18 2.14 -3.58
C GLY A 403 -2.24 2.73 -4.49
N GLY A 404 -2.36 4.05 -4.46
CA GLY A 404 -3.35 4.81 -5.21
C GLY A 404 -2.87 5.26 -6.60
N VAL A 405 -3.78 5.85 -7.35
CA VAL A 405 -3.55 6.48 -8.66
C VAL A 405 -4.33 7.79 -8.76
N GLY A 406 -3.69 8.84 -9.28
CA GLY A 406 -4.32 10.18 -9.36
C GLY A 406 -4.63 10.74 -7.97
N ASN A 407 -5.90 11.04 -7.68
CA ASN A 407 -6.31 11.63 -6.42
C ASN A 407 -6.29 10.65 -5.23
N SER A 408 -6.20 9.33 -5.48
CA SER A 408 -6.07 8.32 -4.43
C SER A 408 -4.63 8.08 -4.00
N GLY A 409 -3.63 8.62 -4.70
CA GLY A 409 -2.25 8.55 -4.25
C GLY A 409 -1.22 8.41 -5.36
N MET A 410 0.03 8.16 -4.96
CA MET A 410 1.15 7.85 -5.84
C MET A 410 2.19 6.98 -5.11
N GLY A 411 2.88 6.14 -5.86
CA GLY A 411 3.72 5.09 -5.30
C GLY A 411 2.92 3.89 -4.85
N CYS A 412 3.61 2.90 -4.32
CA CYS A 412 3.00 1.69 -3.76
C CYS A 412 3.93 1.05 -2.74
N TYR A 413 3.38 0.16 -1.90
CA TYR A 413 4.14 -0.55 -0.89
C TYR A 413 3.60 -1.98 -0.70
N HIS A 414 3.97 -2.69 0.29
CA HIS A 414 3.86 -4.11 0.66
C HIS A 414 5.01 -4.97 0.12
N GLY A 415 5.55 -5.80 0.97
CA GLY A 415 6.59 -6.79 0.65
C GLY A 415 7.77 -6.20 -0.12
N LYS A 416 8.06 -6.81 -1.25
CA LYS A 416 9.13 -6.35 -2.15
C LYS A 416 8.89 -4.94 -2.71
N HIS A 417 7.62 -4.54 -2.88
CA HIS A 417 7.29 -3.21 -3.39
C HIS A 417 7.71 -2.12 -2.39
N SER A 418 7.56 -2.36 -1.07
CA SER A 418 8.10 -1.46 -0.03
C SER A 418 9.62 -1.33 -0.12
N PHE A 419 10.32 -2.46 -0.27
CA PHE A 419 11.77 -2.47 -0.42
C PHE A 419 12.21 -1.69 -1.67
N ASP A 420 11.58 -1.94 -2.82
CA ASP A 420 11.93 -1.29 -4.09
C ASP A 420 11.60 0.21 -4.07
N GLN A 421 10.44 0.60 -3.52
CA GLN A 421 10.01 1.99 -3.40
C GLN A 421 10.96 2.83 -2.52
N LEU A 422 11.55 2.21 -1.50
CA LEU A 422 12.45 2.84 -0.54
C LEU A 422 13.93 2.54 -0.83
N SER A 423 14.23 2.05 -2.05
CA SER A 423 15.59 1.83 -2.57
C SER A 423 15.82 2.62 -3.84
N HIS A 424 17.03 3.13 -4.01
CA HIS A 424 17.50 3.58 -5.31
C HIS A 424 18.02 2.38 -6.10
N LEU A 425 17.45 2.15 -7.28
CA LEU A 425 17.85 1.07 -8.19
C LEU A 425 18.98 1.59 -9.10
N ARG A 426 20.21 1.46 -8.62
CA ARG A 426 21.40 2.00 -9.28
C ARG A 426 21.87 1.10 -10.43
N GLY A 427 21.83 1.63 -11.65
CA GLY A 427 22.40 0.93 -12.80
C GLY A 427 23.93 0.87 -12.72
N CYS A 428 24.48 -0.32 -12.83
CA CYS A 428 25.93 -0.58 -12.79
C CYS A 428 26.39 -1.27 -14.08
N LEU A 429 27.47 -0.73 -14.66
CA LEU A 429 28.17 -1.30 -15.80
C LEU A 429 29.67 -1.32 -15.50
N ILE A 430 30.28 -2.51 -15.47
CA ILE A 430 31.71 -2.68 -15.28
C ILE A 430 32.29 -3.22 -16.58
N LYS A 431 33.14 -2.43 -17.23
CA LYS A 431 33.89 -2.81 -18.45
C LYS A 431 35.32 -3.12 -18.10
N SER A 432 35.93 -4.02 -18.85
CA SER A 432 37.39 -4.15 -18.84
C SER A 432 38.03 -2.99 -19.61
N LEU A 433 39.30 -2.70 -19.35
CA LEU A 433 40.09 -1.72 -20.11
C LEU A 433 40.57 -2.29 -21.47
N GLY A 434 40.27 -3.55 -21.78
CA GLY A 434 40.56 -4.19 -23.07
C GLY A 434 39.50 -3.85 -24.13
N MET A 435 39.64 -4.54 -25.31
CA MET A 435 38.71 -4.44 -26.43
C MET A 435 38.67 -3.06 -27.11
N GLU A 436 39.78 -2.29 -27.08
CA GLU A 436 39.86 -0.96 -27.70
C GLU A 436 39.64 -0.99 -29.22
N GLY A 437 39.95 -2.08 -29.90
CA GLY A 437 39.64 -2.25 -31.33
C GLY A 437 38.14 -2.15 -31.63
N VAL A 438 37.28 -2.72 -30.75
CA VAL A 438 35.83 -2.62 -30.86
C VAL A 438 35.36 -1.24 -30.39
N ASN A 439 35.92 -0.71 -29.30
CA ASN A 439 35.56 0.59 -28.74
C ASN A 439 35.90 1.74 -29.72
N ASN A 440 36.84 1.56 -30.64
CA ASN A 440 37.25 2.59 -31.59
C ASN A 440 36.09 3.06 -32.52
N MET A 441 35.01 2.26 -32.67
CA MET A 441 33.85 2.68 -33.45
C MET A 441 33.15 3.92 -32.87
N ARG A 442 33.22 4.13 -31.56
CA ARG A 442 32.57 5.27 -30.86
C ARG A 442 33.43 6.54 -30.82
N TYR A 443 34.71 6.44 -31.11
CA TYR A 443 35.62 7.59 -31.02
C TYR A 443 35.67 8.39 -32.32
N PRO A 444 35.84 9.73 -32.24
CA PRO A 444 36.14 10.53 -33.43
C PRO A 444 37.47 10.08 -34.13
N PRO A 445 37.63 10.35 -35.43
CA PRO A 445 36.65 10.88 -36.36
C PRO A 445 35.56 9.86 -36.69
N HIS A 446 34.31 10.34 -36.82
CA HIS A 446 33.18 9.49 -37.21
C HIS A 446 33.19 9.26 -38.73
N THR A 447 33.01 8.01 -39.16
CA THR A 447 32.92 7.61 -40.54
C THR A 447 31.67 6.81 -40.83
N ALA A 448 31.21 6.75 -42.09
CA ALA A 448 30.05 5.92 -42.46
C ALA A 448 30.22 4.46 -42.02
N LYS A 449 31.42 3.90 -42.19
CA LYS A 449 31.76 2.52 -41.77
C LYS A 449 31.60 2.33 -40.26
N LYS A 450 32.04 3.29 -39.43
CA LYS A 450 31.85 3.26 -37.97
C LYS A 450 30.36 3.34 -37.59
N LEU A 451 29.57 4.14 -38.30
CA LEU A 451 28.14 4.26 -38.09
C LEU A 451 27.41 2.96 -38.44
N ASP A 452 27.78 2.28 -39.54
CA ASP A 452 27.17 1.01 -39.92
C ASP A 452 27.49 -0.09 -38.92
N TRP A 453 28.70 -0.16 -38.39
CA TRP A 453 29.05 -1.04 -37.28
C TRP A 453 28.26 -0.73 -36.02
N ALA A 454 28.14 0.54 -35.66
CA ALA A 454 27.32 0.96 -34.49
C ALA A 454 25.84 0.54 -34.66
N ARG A 455 25.27 0.75 -35.86
CA ARG A 455 23.91 0.29 -36.17
C ARG A 455 23.77 -1.22 -36.01
N PHE A 456 24.72 -2.00 -36.50
CA PHE A 456 24.72 -3.45 -36.36
C PHE A 456 24.67 -3.86 -34.88
N PHE A 457 25.56 -3.32 -34.03
CA PHE A 457 25.63 -3.69 -32.62
C PHE A 457 24.45 -3.15 -31.76
N ILE A 458 23.91 -1.97 -32.09
CA ILE A 458 22.84 -1.34 -31.34
C ILE A 458 21.46 -1.84 -31.75
N LEU A 459 21.20 -1.94 -33.06
CA LEU A 459 19.87 -2.24 -33.59
C LEU A 459 19.59 -3.73 -33.74
N LYS A 460 20.63 -4.57 -33.89
CA LYS A 460 20.44 -6.01 -33.97
C LYS A 460 20.21 -6.58 -32.57
N GLN A 461 18.95 -6.73 -32.19
CA GLN A 461 18.58 -7.46 -31.00
C GLN A 461 18.78 -8.95 -31.22
N VAL A 462 19.83 -9.51 -30.66
CA VAL A 462 20.05 -10.96 -30.62
C VAL A 462 19.51 -11.42 -29.24
N ASP A 463 18.49 -12.26 -29.27
CA ASP A 463 18.01 -12.93 -28.05
C ASP A 463 19.04 -13.95 -27.58
N LEU A 464 19.98 -13.48 -26.77
CA LEU A 464 21.09 -14.31 -26.23
C LEU A 464 20.55 -15.43 -25.31
N GLY A 465 19.39 -15.26 -24.73
CA GLY A 465 18.72 -16.31 -23.95
C GLY A 465 18.20 -17.43 -24.83
N ARG A 466 17.76 -17.16 -26.07
CA ARG A 466 17.40 -18.17 -27.06
C ARG A 466 18.64 -18.87 -27.62
N VAL A 467 19.66 -18.11 -27.95
CA VAL A 467 20.93 -18.66 -28.47
C VAL A 467 21.60 -19.54 -27.42
N GLY A 468 21.65 -19.11 -26.15
CA GLY A 468 22.19 -19.91 -25.05
C GLY A 468 21.38 -21.19 -24.80
N ARG A 469 20.06 -21.15 -24.89
CA ARG A 469 19.19 -22.32 -24.75
C ARG A 469 19.36 -23.28 -25.92
N LEU A 470 19.48 -22.78 -27.16
CA LEU A 470 19.77 -23.61 -28.33
C LEU A 470 21.15 -24.27 -28.27
N ALA A 471 22.18 -23.53 -27.81
CA ALA A 471 23.52 -24.07 -27.64
C ALA A 471 23.55 -25.15 -26.52
N LEU A 472 22.89 -24.92 -25.42
CA LEU A 472 22.76 -25.90 -24.33
C LEU A 472 21.99 -27.15 -24.80
N PHE A 473 20.90 -26.96 -25.55
CA PHE A 473 20.12 -28.07 -26.13
C PHE A 473 20.93 -28.87 -27.12
N SER A 474 21.69 -28.20 -27.99
CA SER A 474 22.61 -28.87 -28.92
C SER A 474 23.72 -29.65 -28.21
N LEU A 475 24.27 -29.07 -27.14
CA LEU A 475 25.27 -29.75 -26.29
C LEU A 475 24.70 -31.00 -25.60
N LEU A 476 23.48 -30.91 -25.07
CA LEU A 476 22.79 -32.03 -24.46
C LEU A 476 22.50 -33.17 -25.47
N ILE A 477 22.15 -32.83 -26.72
CA ILE A 477 21.96 -33.80 -27.80
C ILE A 477 23.29 -34.51 -28.13
N VAL A 478 24.39 -33.75 -28.23
CA VAL A 478 25.72 -34.33 -28.48
C VAL A 478 26.15 -35.26 -27.34
N ILE A 479 25.93 -34.86 -26.10
CA ILE A 479 26.23 -35.69 -24.93
C ILE A 479 25.36 -36.95 -24.91
N ALA A 480 24.07 -36.84 -25.21
CA ALA A 480 23.16 -37.98 -25.27
C ALA A 480 23.55 -38.96 -26.39
N ALA A 481 23.91 -38.43 -27.56
CA ALA A 481 24.41 -39.24 -28.66
C ALA A 481 25.72 -39.99 -28.33
N ALA A 482 26.66 -39.30 -27.67
CA ALA A 482 27.92 -39.91 -27.22
C ALA A 482 27.72 -41.00 -26.15
N VAL A 483 26.75 -40.78 -25.22
CA VAL A 483 26.38 -41.77 -24.21
C VAL A 483 25.71 -42.99 -24.87
N LEU A 484 24.81 -42.78 -25.83
CA LEU A 484 24.13 -43.85 -26.55
C LEU A 484 25.14 -44.69 -27.38
N GLN A 485 26.10 -44.03 -28.01
CA GLN A 485 27.14 -44.69 -28.77
C GLN A 485 28.06 -45.58 -27.89
N ARG A 486 28.27 -45.16 -26.63
CA ARG A 486 29.04 -45.90 -25.66
C ARG A 486 28.28 -47.12 -25.08
N TYR A 487 26.94 -47.07 -25.07
CA TYR A 487 26.08 -48.16 -24.62
C TYR A 487 25.79 -49.22 -25.72
N LEU A 488 26.03 -48.86 -27.01
CA LEU A 488 25.81 -49.75 -28.14
C LEU A 488 27.09 -50.43 -28.63
N GLN A 489 28.23 -50.09 -28.05
CA GLN A 489 29.52 -50.78 -28.16
C GLN A 489 29.74 -51.64 -26.90
#